data_c6ec604e689b75a3e94e1165979efed5
#
_entry.id   c6ec604e689b75a3e94e1165979efed5
#
_cell.length_a   1.000
_cell.length_b   1.000
_cell.length_c   1.000
_cell.angle_alpha   90.00
_cell.angle_beta   90.00
_cell.angle_gamma   90.00
#
_symmetry.space_group_name_H-M   'P 1'
#
loop_
_entity.id
_entity.type
_entity.pdbx_description
1 polymer ?
#
loop_
_entity_poly.entity_id
_entity_poly.type
_entity_poly.pdbx_seq_one_letter_code
_entity_poly.pdbx_strand_id
1 'polypeptide(L)'
;MADRIAEQVAAIWARALGVKKIDPEDNFFALGGHSLLGVKMIAEIQAKTGMEQELKLADLLEFPTLGAFSAHLESLIAPSEETGRL
;
A
#
# COMPACT_ATOMS: atom_id res chain seq x y z
N MET A 1 6.43 10.83 7.81
CA MET A 1 6.85 9.76 7.19
C MET A 1 5.90 8.65 7.13
N ALA A 2 5.62 7.96 8.26
CA ALA A 2 4.69 6.86 8.20
C ALA A 2 3.33 7.34 7.72
N ASP A 3 2.91 8.49 8.20
CA ASP A 3 1.62 9.00 7.83
C ASP A 3 1.55 9.33 6.36
N ARG A 4 2.65 9.79 5.81
CA ARG A 4 2.66 10.16 4.42
C ARG A 4 2.49 8.95 3.52
N ILE A 5 3.15 7.85 3.86
CA ILE A 5 3.00 6.62 3.09
C ILE A 5 1.56 6.14 3.16
N ALA A 6 0.99 6.11 4.35
CA ALA A 6 -0.37 5.65 4.52
C ALA A 6 -1.35 6.52 3.76
N GLU A 7 -1.12 7.82 3.75
CA GLU A 7 -2.00 8.72 3.02
C GLU A 7 -1.92 8.50 1.53
N GLN A 8 -0.71 8.28 1.02
CA GLN A 8 -0.57 8.03 -0.40
C GLN A 8 -1.23 6.73 -0.81
N VAL A 9 -1.04 5.69 -0.01
CA VAL A 9 -1.64 4.40 -0.30
C VAL A 9 -3.16 4.51 -0.26
N ALA A 10 -3.69 5.22 0.74
CA ALA A 10 -5.12 5.38 0.86
C ALA A 10 -5.70 6.11 -0.35
N ALA A 11 -5.01 7.14 -0.82
CA ALA A 11 -5.50 7.89 -1.97
C ALA A 11 -5.48 7.04 -3.23
N ILE A 12 -4.44 6.23 -3.40
CA ILE A 12 -4.34 5.38 -4.57
C ILE A 12 -5.41 4.30 -4.52
N TRP A 13 -5.62 3.70 -3.35
CA TRP A 13 -6.65 2.70 -3.19
C TRP A 13 -8.03 3.29 -3.50
N ALA A 14 -8.31 4.49 -2.96
CA ALA A 14 -9.61 5.11 -3.15
C ALA A 14 -9.87 5.35 -4.63
N ARG A 15 -8.85 5.81 -5.35
CA ARG A 15 -8.99 6.05 -6.76
C ARG A 15 -9.19 4.76 -7.52
N ALA A 16 -8.43 3.74 -7.18
CA ALA A 16 -8.53 2.46 -7.86
C ALA A 16 -9.89 1.81 -7.62
N LEU A 17 -10.41 1.94 -6.42
CA LEU A 17 -11.67 1.31 -6.05
C LEU A 17 -12.88 2.18 -6.34
N GLY A 18 -12.66 3.44 -6.68
CA GLY A 18 -13.77 4.34 -6.99
C GLY A 18 -14.57 4.76 -5.77
N VAL A 19 -13.93 4.82 -4.62
CA VAL A 19 -14.61 5.24 -3.39
C VAL A 19 -13.97 6.52 -2.89
N LYS A 20 -14.65 7.21 -2.00
CA LYS A 20 -14.17 8.49 -1.52
C LYS A 20 -13.17 8.36 -0.39
N LYS A 21 -13.32 7.35 0.43
CA LYS A 21 -12.50 7.24 1.60
C LYS A 21 -12.31 5.79 1.97
N ILE A 22 -11.17 5.45 2.52
CA ILE A 22 -10.87 4.10 2.94
C ILE A 22 -10.35 4.14 4.36
N ASP A 23 -10.91 3.31 5.23
CA ASP A 23 -10.46 3.21 6.60
C ASP A 23 -9.34 2.20 6.71
N PRO A 24 -8.51 2.30 7.75
CA PRO A 24 -7.39 1.36 7.89
C PRO A 24 -7.83 -0.10 7.97
N GLU A 25 -9.03 -0.34 8.44
CA GLU A 25 -9.51 -1.70 8.58
C GLU A 25 -10.20 -2.22 7.35
N ASP A 26 -10.40 -1.39 6.35
CA ASP A 26 -11.06 -1.82 5.14
C ASP A 26 -10.19 -2.76 4.34
N ASN A 27 -10.82 -3.81 3.83
CA ASN A 27 -10.14 -4.84 3.06
C ASN A 27 -10.31 -4.51 1.58
N PHE A 28 -9.19 -4.53 0.84
CA PHE A 28 -9.21 -4.17 -0.57
C PHE A 28 -10.22 -5.00 -1.35
N PHE A 29 -10.24 -6.29 -1.11
CA PHE A 29 -11.13 -7.17 -1.86
C PHE A 29 -12.58 -7.03 -1.43
N ALA A 30 -12.80 -6.70 -0.16
CA ALA A 30 -14.16 -6.48 0.32
C ALA A 30 -14.77 -5.22 -0.27
N LEU A 31 -13.94 -4.26 -0.65
CA LEU A 31 -14.43 -3.03 -1.23
C LEU A 31 -14.63 -3.14 -2.74
N GLY A 32 -14.49 -4.33 -3.29
CA GLY A 32 -14.71 -4.52 -4.71
C GLY A 32 -13.45 -4.70 -5.51
N GLY A 33 -12.30 -4.78 -4.86
CA GLY A 33 -11.05 -4.97 -5.56
C GLY A 33 -10.92 -6.39 -6.07
N HIS A 34 -10.13 -6.54 -7.12
CA HIS A 34 -9.83 -7.85 -7.68
C HIS A 34 -8.40 -7.84 -8.18
N SER A 35 -7.91 -8.99 -8.62
CA SER A 35 -6.50 -9.15 -8.92
C SER A 35 -5.97 -8.17 -9.94
N LEU A 36 -6.71 -7.96 -11.03
CA LEU A 36 -6.24 -7.05 -12.05
C LEU A 36 -6.14 -5.62 -11.51
N LEU A 37 -7.15 -5.21 -10.75
CA LEU A 37 -7.16 -3.90 -10.16
C LEU A 37 -6.03 -3.78 -9.14
N GLY A 38 -5.77 -4.84 -8.40
CA GLY A 38 -4.68 -4.86 -7.44
C GLY A 38 -3.34 -4.68 -8.11
N VAL A 39 -3.12 -5.34 -9.25
CA VAL A 39 -1.86 -5.21 -9.96
C VAL A 39 -1.65 -3.79 -10.43
N LYS A 40 -2.71 -3.16 -10.95
CA LYS A 40 -2.59 -1.79 -11.40
C LYS A 40 -2.30 -0.85 -10.23
N MET A 41 -2.97 -1.06 -9.12
CA MET A 41 -2.79 -0.25 -7.95
C MET A 41 -1.37 -0.38 -7.41
N ILE A 42 -0.84 -1.60 -7.39
CA ILE A 42 0.51 -1.84 -6.93
C ILE A 42 1.52 -1.15 -7.82
N ALA A 43 1.31 -1.20 -9.13
CA ALA A 43 2.22 -0.54 -10.05
C ALA A 43 2.25 0.97 -9.80
N GLU A 44 1.10 1.54 -9.52
CA GLU A 44 1.03 2.96 -9.25
C GLU A 44 1.74 3.31 -7.95
N ILE A 45 1.56 2.50 -6.92
CA ILE A 45 2.24 2.73 -5.66
C ILE A 45 3.74 2.66 -5.84
N GLN A 46 4.19 1.66 -6.58
CA GLN A 46 5.62 1.50 -6.80
C GLN A 46 6.20 2.71 -7.53
N ALA A 47 5.48 3.21 -8.51
CA ALA A 47 5.94 4.38 -9.27
C ALA A 47 5.97 5.62 -8.41
N LYS A 48 4.97 5.79 -7.57
CA LYS A 48 4.89 7.01 -6.77
C LYS A 48 5.82 7.03 -5.58
N THR A 49 6.07 5.87 -4.99
CA THR A 49 6.95 5.84 -3.83
C THR A 49 8.40 5.67 -4.22
N GLY A 50 8.66 5.19 -5.43
CA GLY A 50 10.03 4.99 -5.88
C GLY A 50 10.76 3.92 -5.09
N MET A 51 10.04 3.03 -4.44
CA MET A 51 10.68 2.00 -3.64
C MET A 51 11.48 1.06 -4.52
N GLU A 52 12.58 0.58 -4.00
CA GLU A 52 13.45 -0.28 -4.76
C GLU A 52 13.00 -1.73 -4.78
N GLN A 53 12.34 -2.16 -3.72
CA GLN A 53 11.87 -3.53 -3.69
C GLN A 53 10.62 -3.66 -4.52
N GLU A 54 10.52 -4.77 -5.21
CA GLU A 54 9.38 -4.98 -6.07
C GLU A 54 8.16 -5.35 -5.23
N LEU A 55 7.07 -4.63 -5.41
CA LEU A 55 5.85 -4.91 -4.71
C LEU A 55 5.02 -5.84 -5.58
N LYS A 56 4.47 -6.90 -5.00
CA LYS A 56 3.77 -7.90 -5.77
C LYS A 56 2.35 -8.08 -5.30
N LEU A 57 1.53 -8.69 -6.14
CA LEU A 57 0.16 -8.97 -5.74
C LEU A 57 0.11 -9.84 -4.50
N ALA A 58 1.07 -10.71 -4.32
CA ALA A 58 1.13 -11.55 -3.13
C ALA A 58 1.19 -10.71 -1.86
N ASP A 59 1.84 -9.55 -1.92
CA ASP A 59 1.91 -8.66 -0.77
C ASP A 59 0.52 -8.16 -0.41
N LEU A 60 -0.30 -7.84 -1.40
CA LEU A 60 -1.65 -7.38 -1.15
C LEU A 60 -2.52 -8.51 -0.62
N LEU A 61 -2.31 -9.72 -1.11
CA LEU A 61 -3.07 -10.85 -0.63
C LEU A 61 -2.74 -11.18 0.82
N GLU A 62 -1.49 -10.96 1.20
CA GLU A 62 -1.07 -11.23 2.56
C GLU A 62 -1.50 -10.13 3.51
N PHE A 63 -1.53 -8.90 3.05
CA PHE A 63 -1.89 -7.74 3.85
C PHE A 63 -3.03 -6.97 3.17
N PRO A 64 -4.24 -7.53 3.19
CA PRO A 64 -5.33 -6.97 2.37
C PRO A 64 -6.04 -5.75 2.95
N THR A 65 -5.77 -5.38 4.20
CA THR A 65 -6.38 -4.17 4.73
C THR A 65 -5.45 -2.99 4.53
N LEU A 66 -6.02 -1.80 4.47
CA LEU A 66 -5.22 -0.61 4.22
C LEU A 66 -4.14 -0.44 5.28
N GLY A 67 -4.50 -0.61 6.54
CA GLY A 67 -3.53 -0.44 7.61
C GLY A 67 -2.40 -1.44 7.54
N ALA A 68 -2.72 -2.71 7.34
CA ALA A 68 -1.68 -3.74 7.28
C ALA A 68 -0.81 -3.56 6.05
N PHE A 69 -1.42 -3.22 4.92
CA PHE A 69 -0.67 -3.03 3.69
C PHE A 69 0.27 -1.82 3.80
N SER A 70 -0.23 -0.74 4.39
CA SER A 70 0.60 0.45 4.58
C SER A 70 1.76 0.17 5.52
N ALA A 71 1.53 -0.57 6.59
CA ALA A 71 2.60 -0.91 7.51
C ALA A 71 3.65 -1.79 6.83
N HIS A 72 3.19 -2.70 5.97
CA HIS A 72 4.10 -3.54 5.22
C HIS A 72 4.98 -2.69 4.30
N LEU A 73 4.37 -1.72 3.62
CA LEU A 73 5.13 -0.84 2.75
C LEU A 73 6.13 -0.02 3.52
N GLU A 74 5.76 0.47 4.68
CA GLU A 74 6.68 1.24 5.48
C GLU A 74 7.90 0.42 5.86
N SER A 75 7.69 -0.85 6.15
CA SER A 75 8.81 -1.69 6.52
C SER A 75 9.73 -1.94 5.33
N LEU A 76 9.21 -1.87 4.11
CA LEU A 76 10.03 -2.05 2.93
C LEU A 76 10.75 -0.79 2.52
N ILE A 77 10.18 0.35 2.80
CA ILE A 77 10.74 1.61 2.32
C ILE A 77 11.72 2.22 3.29
N ALA A 78 11.44 2.14 4.57
CA ALA A 78 12.25 2.84 5.55
C ALA A 78 13.00 2.01 6.54
N PRO A 79 13.31 0.76 6.28
CA PRO A 79 14.00 -0.03 7.28
C PRO A 79 15.40 0.45 7.52
N SER A 80 16.02 1.02 6.51
CA SER A 80 17.41 1.39 6.67
C SER A 80 17.57 2.56 7.58
N GLU A 81 16.59 3.36 7.75
CA GLU A 81 16.72 4.45 8.62
C GLU A 81 16.94 4.08 10.03
N GLU A 82 16.23 3.10 10.49
CA GLU A 82 16.37 2.68 11.81
C GLU A 82 17.65 2.08 12.07
N THR A 83 18.13 1.28 11.15
CA THR A 83 19.38 0.67 11.35
C THR A 83 20.46 1.68 11.41
N GLY A 84 20.33 2.68 10.62
CA GLY A 84 21.37 3.66 10.56
C GLY A 84 21.62 4.30 11.87
N ARG A 85 20.64 4.32 12.75
CA ARG A 85 20.80 4.93 13.97
C ARG A 85 21.71 4.22 14.86
N LEU A 86 21.98 3.04 14.62
CA LEU A 86 22.87 2.33 15.45
C LEU A 86 24.26 2.77 15.24
#